data_397b5d02c176d58e2aefd28739b1a6a9
#
_entry.id   397b5d02c176d58e2aefd28739b1a6a9
#
_cell.length_a   1.000
_cell.length_b   1.000
_cell.length_c   1.000
_cell.angle_alpha   90.00
_cell.angle_beta   90.00
_cell.angle_gamma   90.00
#
_symmetry.space_group_name_H-M   'P 1'
#
loop_
_entity.id
_entity.type
_entity.pdbx_description
1 polymer ?
#
loop_
_entity_poly.entity_id
_entity_poly.type
_entity_poly.pdbx_seq_one_letter_code
_entity_poly.pdbx_strand_id
1 'polypeptide(L)'
;MAANPGSFLDLDREFSCVEANFRRFDPGEYHVTRLADYDVLLMMLEGELIFYEDGRRVSLTPGQWYIQKAGLLQEGGEPSRLPYYYFLHFRGSYGDAFRHPLPLSGEFLPEEFLPLFRQMDRAWRTDASAMARQAAFSAILAKLEESAPASPVSGVMSRMMSYLAEHLSDGVRVSDLARAFNYSEDHVIRLFRRWRGVTPHRCIQDLRLRLARQLLEGTDRSVGDIAAQSGYGDPSAFYRAFRQAAGLSPEEWRRQRNSAQSAPPVKK
;
A
#
# COMPACT_ATOMS: atom_id res chain seq x y z
N MET A 1 5.26 13.55 -23.71
CA MET A 1 4.01 13.54 -22.93
C MET A 1 4.40 13.30 -21.49
N ALA A 2 4.37 14.34 -20.65
CA ALA A 2 4.60 14.18 -19.22
C ALA A 2 3.45 13.33 -18.66
N ALA A 3 3.78 12.19 -18.06
CA ALA A 3 2.82 11.38 -17.34
C ALA A 3 2.18 12.26 -16.26
N ASN A 4 0.86 12.32 -16.22
CA ASN A 4 0.13 13.01 -15.15
C ASN A 4 0.58 12.35 -13.83
N PRO A 5 1.27 13.06 -12.95
CA PRO A 5 1.81 12.44 -11.75
C PRO A 5 0.63 12.01 -10.88
N GLY A 6 0.49 10.71 -10.63
CA GLY A 6 -0.57 10.14 -9.81
C GLY A 6 -0.74 10.86 -8.46
N SER A 7 -1.95 10.88 -7.95
CA SER A 7 -2.34 11.63 -6.74
C SER A 7 -1.98 10.93 -5.43
N PHE A 8 -1.48 9.69 -5.50
CA PHE A 8 -1.18 8.85 -4.34
C PHE A 8 0.14 8.10 -4.52
N LEU A 9 0.88 7.90 -3.42
CA LEU A 9 1.99 6.96 -3.32
C LEU A 9 1.43 5.54 -3.13
N ASP A 10 1.96 4.57 -3.88
CA ASP A 10 1.58 3.16 -3.80
C ASP A 10 2.41 2.44 -2.74
N LEU A 11 1.81 2.10 -1.60
CA LEU A 11 2.49 1.40 -0.51
C LEU A 11 2.66 -0.12 -0.74
N ASP A 12 2.03 -0.70 -1.76
CA ASP A 12 2.22 -2.10 -2.17
C ASP A 12 3.42 -2.28 -3.12
N ARG A 13 4.03 -1.19 -3.60
CA ARG A 13 5.20 -1.22 -4.47
C ARG A 13 6.49 -1.05 -3.69
N GLU A 14 7.57 -1.46 -4.33
CA GLU A 14 8.91 -1.26 -3.78
C GLU A 14 9.21 0.24 -3.64
N PHE A 15 9.70 0.62 -2.48
CA PHE A 15 10.22 1.95 -2.19
C PHE A 15 11.53 1.83 -1.42
N SER A 16 12.43 2.81 -1.61
CA SER A 16 13.74 2.80 -0.98
C SER A 16 14.04 4.14 -0.33
N CYS A 17 14.50 4.11 0.92
CA CYS A 17 14.98 5.30 1.63
C CYS A 17 16.41 5.63 1.18
N VAL A 18 16.64 6.89 0.82
CA VAL A 18 17.94 7.41 0.36
C VAL A 18 18.66 8.17 1.48
N GLU A 19 17.91 8.99 2.22
CA GLU A 19 18.43 9.82 3.30
C GLU A 19 17.30 10.24 4.24
N ALA A 20 17.62 10.51 5.51
CA ALA A 20 16.68 11.08 6.46
C ALA A 20 17.41 11.95 7.48
N ASN A 21 16.85 13.12 7.81
CA ASN A 21 17.43 14.00 8.83
C ASN A 21 16.41 15.05 9.31
N PHE A 22 16.75 15.73 10.41
CA PHE A 22 16.11 16.97 10.84
C PHE A 22 16.73 18.16 10.12
N ARG A 23 15.91 19.13 9.75
CA ARG A 23 16.35 20.39 9.16
C ARG A 23 15.71 21.56 9.88
N ARG A 24 16.51 22.57 10.22
CA ARG A 24 16.09 23.89 10.70
C ARG A 24 16.68 24.94 9.76
N PHE A 25 15.87 25.94 9.42
CA PHE A 25 16.33 27.07 8.62
C PHE A 25 16.80 28.21 9.53
N ASP A 26 17.77 28.96 9.03
CA ASP A 26 18.14 30.26 9.59
C ASP A 26 17.12 31.34 9.21
N PRO A 27 17.07 32.49 9.95
CA PRO A 27 16.19 33.58 9.59
C PRO A 27 16.45 34.09 8.15
N GLY A 28 15.38 34.16 7.36
CA GLY A 28 15.45 34.59 5.96
C GLY A 28 15.90 33.54 4.96
N GLU A 29 16.09 32.30 5.36
CA GLU A 29 16.48 31.20 4.47
C GLU A 29 15.30 30.77 3.57
N TYR A 30 15.64 30.50 2.31
CA TYR A 30 14.72 30.03 1.29
C TYR A 30 14.79 28.51 1.14
N HIS A 31 13.70 27.90 0.72
CA HIS A 31 13.73 26.51 0.25
C HIS A 31 14.69 26.38 -0.93
N VAL A 32 15.34 25.22 -1.04
CA VAL A 32 16.25 24.95 -2.15
C VAL A 32 15.50 24.93 -3.49
N THR A 33 16.08 25.59 -4.52
CA THR A 33 15.59 25.46 -5.89
C THR A 33 16.30 24.30 -6.56
N ARG A 34 15.54 23.26 -6.96
CA ARG A 34 16.09 22.04 -7.55
C ARG A 34 15.07 21.28 -8.39
N LEU A 35 15.58 20.44 -9.27
CA LEU A 35 14.86 19.35 -9.93
C LEU A 35 15.49 18.03 -9.43
N ALA A 36 14.86 17.39 -8.45
CA ALA A 36 15.40 16.17 -7.82
C ALA A 36 14.96 14.91 -8.58
N ASP A 37 15.81 13.87 -8.58
CA ASP A 37 15.52 12.52 -9.10
C ASP A 37 15.00 11.56 -8.00
N TYR A 38 14.67 12.10 -6.84
CA TYR A 38 14.12 11.42 -5.69
C TYR A 38 12.94 12.21 -5.10
N ASP A 39 12.08 11.51 -4.39
CA ASP A 39 10.95 12.09 -3.66
C ASP A 39 11.39 12.59 -2.29
N VAL A 40 10.69 13.58 -1.73
CA VAL A 40 10.94 14.07 -0.38
C VAL A 40 9.67 14.09 0.44
N LEU A 41 9.62 13.28 1.49
CA LEU A 41 8.59 13.43 2.52
C LEU A 41 9.05 14.49 3.52
N LEU A 42 8.26 15.55 3.65
CA LEU A 42 8.45 16.65 4.59
C LEU A 42 7.45 16.51 5.74
N MET A 43 7.89 16.59 7.00
CA MET A 43 7.04 16.47 8.18
C MET A 43 7.32 17.61 9.13
N MET A 44 6.40 18.58 9.21
CA MET A 44 6.58 19.85 9.91
C MET A 44 6.43 19.70 11.41
N LEU A 45 7.41 20.25 12.16
CA LEU A 45 7.44 20.25 13.63
C LEU A 45 7.26 21.66 14.20
N GLU A 46 7.92 22.67 13.63
CA GLU A 46 7.84 24.06 14.09
C GLU A 46 7.94 25.03 12.90
N GLY A 47 7.42 26.25 13.05
CA GLY A 47 7.53 27.31 12.06
C GLY A 47 6.65 27.09 10.82
N GLU A 48 7.06 27.68 9.68
CA GLU A 48 6.32 27.57 8.41
C GLU A 48 7.34 27.40 7.27
N LEU A 49 7.23 26.29 6.54
CA LEU A 49 8.02 26.02 5.34
C LEU A 49 7.24 26.46 4.10
N ILE A 50 7.85 27.33 3.29
CA ILE A 50 7.23 27.89 2.09
C ILE A 50 8.10 27.52 0.88
N PHE A 51 7.47 26.96 -0.16
CA PHE A 51 8.12 26.65 -1.43
C PHE A 51 7.09 26.65 -2.56
N TYR A 52 7.58 26.57 -3.80
CA TYR A 52 6.76 26.36 -4.99
C TYR A 52 7.10 25.01 -5.61
N GLU A 53 6.10 24.28 -6.07
CA GLU A 53 6.26 23.06 -6.83
C GLU A 53 5.52 23.21 -8.16
N ASP A 54 6.24 23.17 -9.26
CA ASP A 54 5.72 23.49 -10.61
C ASP A 54 4.91 24.80 -10.64
N GLY A 55 5.44 25.86 -10.01
CA GLY A 55 4.82 27.18 -9.93
C GLY A 55 3.65 27.30 -8.94
N ARG A 56 3.24 26.20 -8.29
CA ARG A 56 2.19 26.22 -7.26
C ARG A 56 2.79 26.47 -5.88
N ARG A 57 2.35 27.54 -5.21
CA ARG A 57 2.76 27.83 -3.84
C ARG A 57 2.26 26.75 -2.86
N VAL A 58 3.15 26.23 -2.05
CA VAL A 58 2.89 25.31 -0.93
C VAL A 58 3.37 25.96 0.35
N SER A 59 2.57 25.91 1.40
CA SER A 59 2.91 26.34 2.75
C SER A 59 2.57 25.22 3.71
N LEU A 60 3.53 24.81 4.53
CA LEU A 60 3.38 23.77 5.54
C LEU A 60 3.61 24.35 6.93
N THR A 61 2.70 24.04 7.84
CA THR A 61 2.74 24.40 9.26
C THR A 61 2.88 23.17 10.15
N PRO A 62 3.17 23.30 11.45
CA PRO A 62 3.36 22.17 12.36
C PRO A 62 2.19 21.19 12.33
N GLY A 63 2.51 19.89 12.33
CA GLY A 63 1.54 18.81 12.23
C GLY A 63 1.10 18.50 10.80
N GLN A 64 1.65 19.16 9.78
CA GLN A 64 1.40 18.85 8.37
C GLN A 64 2.58 18.12 7.74
N TRP A 65 2.26 17.22 6.82
CA TRP A 65 3.25 16.54 5.99
C TRP A 65 2.92 16.68 4.50
N TYR A 66 3.95 16.59 3.66
CA TYR A 66 3.86 16.73 2.21
C TYR A 66 4.91 15.88 1.51
N ILE A 67 4.55 15.26 0.39
CA ILE A 67 5.48 14.55 -0.49
C ILE A 67 5.76 15.42 -1.72
N GLN A 68 6.98 15.93 -1.81
CA GLN A 68 7.54 16.54 -3.03
C GLN A 68 7.97 15.40 -3.96
N LYS A 69 7.42 15.36 -5.18
CA LYS A 69 7.72 14.27 -6.11
C LYS A 69 8.98 14.53 -6.94
N ALA A 70 9.70 13.44 -7.24
CA ALA A 70 10.77 13.45 -8.22
C ALA A 70 10.30 14.00 -9.58
N GLY A 71 11.17 14.74 -10.25
CA GLY A 71 10.89 15.29 -11.58
C GLY A 71 10.00 16.53 -11.60
N LEU A 72 9.56 17.06 -10.45
CA LEU A 72 8.88 18.35 -10.36
C LEU A 72 9.87 19.45 -9.91
N LEU A 73 9.76 20.62 -10.51
CA LEU A 73 10.59 21.77 -10.13
C LEU A 73 10.16 22.28 -8.76
N GLN A 74 11.09 22.26 -7.82
CA GLN A 74 10.95 22.84 -6.48
C GLN A 74 11.69 24.16 -6.44
N GLU A 75 11.04 25.24 -5.94
CA GLU A 75 11.61 26.59 -5.95
C GLU A 75 11.40 27.26 -4.60
N GLY A 76 12.46 27.94 -4.11
CA GLY A 76 12.39 28.83 -2.95
C GLY A 76 12.06 30.25 -3.40
N GLY A 77 10.79 30.53 -3.69
CA GLY A 77 10.35 31.84 -4.20
C GLY A 77 10.23 32.94 -3.12
N GLU A 78 10.12 32.57 -1.85
CA GLU A 78 10.02 33.47 -0.71
C GLU A 78 10.68 32.85 0.54
N PRO A 79 11.11 33.66 1.53
CA PRO A 79 11.73 33.11 2.73
C PRO A 79 10.72 32.40 3.60
N SER A 80 11.14 31.25 4.15
CA SER A 80 10.36 30.49 5.13
C SER A 80 10.44 31.13 6.53
N ARG A 81 9.52 30.77 7.44
CA ARG A 81 9.45 31.34 8.79
C ARG A 81 9.98 30.35 9.82
N LEU A 82 11.33 30.27 9.94
CA LEU A 82 12.04 29.42 10.90
C LEU A 82 11.51 27.98 10.94
N PRO A 83 11.34 27.30 9.81
CA PRO A 83 10.82 25.96 9.79
C PRO A 83 11.79 24.99 10.48
N TYR A 84 11.24 24.09 11.28
CA TYR A 84 11.91 22.90 11.79
C TYR A 84 11.09 21.69 11.40
N TYR A 85 11.68 20.77 10.65
CA TYR A 85 10.97 19.63 10.08
C TYR A 85 11.89 18.42 10.00
N TYR A 86 11.28 17.25 9.90
CA TYR A 86 11.93 16.01 9.54
C TYR A 86 11.72 15.76 8.05
N PHE A 87 12.78 15.37 7.34
CA PHE A 87 12.67 15.00 5.93
C PHE A 87 13.23 13.61 5.67
N LEU A 88 12.66 12.96 4.64
CA LEU A 88 13.14 11.69 4.13
C LEU A 88 13.22 11.78 2.59
N HIS A 89 14.38 11.49 2.05
CA HIS A 89 14.58 11.29 0.61
C HIS A 89 14.32 9.83 0.30
N PHE A 90 13.50 9.55 -0.70
CA PHE A 90 13.13 8.18 -1.06
C PHE A 90 12.80 8.08 -2.56
N ARG A 91 12.59 6.85 -3.04
CA ARG A 91 12.02 6.59 -4.36
C ARG A 91 10.79 5.73 -4.19
N GLY A 92 9.67 6.15 -4.79
CA GLY A 92 8.39 5.48 -4.71
C GLY A 92 7.67 5.42 -6.06
N SER A 93 6.54 4.74 -6.09
CA SER A 93 5.68 4.63 -7.27
C SER A 93 4.36 5.36 -7.03
N TYR A 94 3.87 6.08 -8.04
CA TYR A 94 2.69 6.94 -7.94
C TYR A 94 1.60 6.56 -8.93
N GLY A 95 0.36 6.82 -8.56
CA GLY A 95 -0.80 6.62 -9.43
C GLY A 95 -2.11 7.07 -8.76
N ASP A 96 -3.24 6.72 -9.39
CA ASP A 96 -4.56 7.16 -8.92
C ASP A 96 -5.44 6.00 -8.43
N ALA A 97 -4.93 4.76 -8.48
CA ALA A 97 -5.73 3.57 -8.19
C ALA A 97 -4.87 2.45 -7.59
N PHE A 98 -4.63 2.50 -6.28
CA PHE A 98 -3.86 1.50 -5.56
C PHE A 98 -4.68 0.86 -4.43
N ARG A 99 -4.20 -0.27 -3.95
CA ARG A 99 -4.80 -0.98 -2.82
C ARG A 99 -4.55 -0.26 -1.50
N HIS A 100 -3.34 0.24 -1.32
CA HIS A 100 -2.89 1.00 -0.16
C HIS A 100 -2.33 2.36 -0.62
N PRO A 101 -3.23 3.34 -0.96
CA PRO A 101 -2.81 4.64 -1.43
C PRO A 101 -2.52 5.56 -0.25
N LEU A 102 -1.31 6.10 -0.19
CA LEU A 102 -1.00 7.21 0.70
C LEU A 102 -1.17 8.53 -0.07
N PRO A 103 -1.99 9.50 0.41
CA PRO A 103 -2.10 10.80 -0.24
C PRO A 103 -0.75 11.53 -0.23
N LEU A 104 -0.58 12.57 -1.05
CA LEU A 104 0.68 13.32 -1.13
C LEU A 104 0.83 14.38 -0.03
N SER A 105 -0.19 14.60 0.77
CA SER A 105 -0.18 15.51 1.91
C SER A 105 -1.25 15.13 2.91
N GLY A 106 -1.07 15.56 4.16
CA GLY A 106 -2.02 15.32 5.23
C GLY A 106 -1.57 15.94 6.54
N GLU A 107 -2.21 15.50 7.62
CA GLU A 107 -1.91 15.93 8.97
C GLU A 107 -1.38 14.75 9.80
N PHE A 108 -0.57 15.02 10.81
CA PHE A 108 -0.05 14.06 11.76
C PHE A 108 0.13 14.69 13.14
N LEU A 109 0.20 13.87 14.18
CA LEU A 109 0.51 14.31 15.53
C LEU A 109 2.01 14.15 15.78
N PRO A 110 2.80 15.25 15.90
CA PRO A 110 4.25 15.17 16.05
C PRO A 110 4.73 14.25 17.17
N GLU A 111 4.03 14.24 18.31
CA GLU A 111 4.36 13.40 19.47
C GLU A 111 4.31 11.89 19.16
N GLU A 112 3.45 11.45 18.24
CA GLU A 112 3.36 10.05 17.83
C GLU A 112 4.50 9.64 16.88
N PHE A 113 5.05 10.59 16.12
CA PHE A 113 6.09 10.33 15.12
C PHE A 113 7.52 10.57 15.63
N LEU A 114 7.71 11.41 16.64
CA LEU A 114 9.04 11.67 17.21
C LEU A 114 9.83 10.41 17.59
N PRO A 115 9.24 9.35 18.17
CA PRO A 115 9.96 8.09 18.42
C PRO A 115 10.46 7.43 17.14
N LEU A 116 9.66 7.44 16.06
CA LEU A 116 10.00 6.87 14.75
C LEU A 116 11.13 7.68 14.08
N PHE A 117 11.08 9.02 14.15
CA PHE A 117 12.16 9.87 13.64
C PHE A 117 13.48 9.61 14.37
N ARG A 118 13.43 9.46 15.71
CA ARG A 118 14.63 9.11 16.50
C ARG A 118 15.16 7.73 16.17
N GLN A 119 14.29 6.76 15.91
CA GLN A 119 14.69 5.42 15.46
C GLN A 119 15.39 5.49 14.10
N MET A 120 14.83 6.23 13.15
CA MET A 120 15.41 6.42 11.81
C MET A 120 16.73 7.17 11.88
N ASP A 121 16.82 8.29 12.62
CA ASP A 121 18.03 9.06 12.84
C ASP A 121 19.15 8.19 13.47
N ARG A 122 18.80 7.36 14.47
CA ARG A 122 19.75 6.41 15.07
C ARG A 122 20.26 5.42 14.02
N ALA A 123 19.39 4.85 13.19
CA ALA A 123 19.77 3.90 12.15
C ALA A 123 20.76 4.49 11.15
N TRP A 124 20.63 5.78 10.83
CA TRP A 124 21.59 6.51 9.99
C TRP A 124 22.93 6.80 10.73
N ARG A 125 22.87 7.31 11.95
CA ARG A 125 24.10 7.67 12.72
C ARG A 125 24.96 6.48 13.12
N THR A 126 24.35 5.31 13.33
CA THR A 126 25.09 4.08 13.70
C THR A 126 25.46 3.23 12.50
N ASP A 127 25.30 3.74 11.29
CA ASP A 127 25.51 3.01 10.03
C ASP A 127 24.83 1.62 10.05
N ALA A 128 23.57 1.59 10.51
CA ALA A 128 22.79 0.36 10.55
C ALA A 128 22.60 -0.21 9.14
N SER A 129 22.32 -1.50 9.04
CA SER A 129 22.13 -2.18 7.75
C SER A 129 21.03 -1.50 6.91
N ALA A 130 21.11 -1.63 5.58
CA ALA A 130 20.07 -1.12 4.67
C ALA A 130 18.69 -1.65 5.06
N MET A 131 18.59 -2.90 5.50
CA MET A 131 17.35 -3.51 5.99
C MET A 131 16.80 -2.77 7.22
N ALA A 132 17.64 -2.42 8.20
CA ALA A 132 17.22 -1.71 9.40
C ALA A 132 16.74 -0.29 9.08
N ARG A 133 17.44 0.42 8.18
CA ARG A 133 17.00 1.74 7.68
C ARG A 133 15.69 1.66 6.93
N GLN A 134 15.53 0.65 6.07
CA GLN A 134 14.29 0.41 5.33
C GLN A 134 13.12 0.09 6.27
N ALA A 135 13.34 -0.73 7.30
CA ALA A 135 12.31 -1.06 8.30
C ALA A 135 11.86 0.19 9.08
N ALA A 136 12.79 1.05 9.49
CA ALA A 136 12.46 2.32 10.16
C ALA A 136 11.67 3.27 9.25
N PHE A 137 12.02 3.35 7.96
CA PHE A 137 11.27 4.12 6.96
C PHE A 137 9.86 3.55 6.75
N SER A 138 9.74 2.23 6.57
CA SER A 138 8.45 1.55 6.42
C SER A 138 7.52 1.80 7.61
N ALA A 139 8.06 1.86 8.84
CA ALA A 139 7.27 2.16 10.04
C ALA A 139 6.68 3.59 10.01
N ILE A 140 7.42 4.58 9.48
CA ILE A 140 6.91 5.94 9.30
C ILE A 140 5.78 5.96 8.27
N LEU A 141 5.94 5.30 7.11
CA LEU A 141 4.91 5.24 6.08
C LEU A 141 3.65 4.50 6.56
N ALA A 142 3.80 3.38 7.27
CA ALA A 142 2.68 2.64 7.84
C ALA A 142 1.90 3.49 8.86
N LYS A 143 2.61 4.26 9.70
CA LYS A 143 1.96 5.16 10.66
C LYS A 143 1.24 6.33 9.95
N LEU A 144 1.79 6.84 8.84
CA LEU A 144 1.09 7.84 8.01
C LEU A 144 -0.16 7.25 7.35
N GLU A 145 -0.12 5.99 6.87
CA GLU A 145 -1.29 5.30 6.32
C GLU A 145 -2.39 5.17 7.37
N GLU A 146 -2.06 4.79 8.62
CA GLU A 146 -3.01 4.72 9.73
C GLU A 146 -3.65 6.07 10.06
N SER A 147 -2.86 7.16 9.97
CA SER A 147 -3.29 8.52 10.32
C SER A 147 -4.00 9.24 9.18
N ALA A 148 -3.76 8.81 7.93
CA ALA A 148 -4.35 9.44 6.76
C ALA A 148 -5.86 9.19 6.72
N PRO A 149 -6.68 10.22 6.44
CA PRO A 149 -8.11 10.00 6.25
C PRO A 149 -8.30 9.02 5.09
N ALA A 150 -9.04 7.95 5.36
CA ALA A 150 -9.35 6.96 4.34
C ALA A 150 -9.92 7.68 3.11
N SER A 151 -9.28 7.54 1.96
CA SER A 151 -9.86 8.03 0.71
C SER A 151 -11.29 7.48 0.61
N PRO A 152 -12.30 8.28 0.27
CA PRO A 152 -13.67 7.79 0.12
C PRO A 152 -13.74 6.53 -0.75
N VAL A 153 -12.90 6.45 -1.78
CA VAL A 153 -12.81 5.27 -2.67
C VAL A 153 -12.12 4.11 -1.97
N SER A 154 -11.03 4.34 -1.21
CA SER A 154 -10.35 3.26 -0.47
C SER A 154 -11.23 2.71 0.64
N GLY A 155 -11.99 3.56 1.34
CA GLY A 155 -12.95 3.14 2.36
C GLY A 155 -14.08 2.26 1.82
N VAL A 156 -14.63 2.59 0.65
CA VAL A 156 -15.65 1.76 -0.02
C VAL A 156 -15.04 0.42 -0.45
N MET A 157 -13.84 0.44 -1.06
CA MET A 157 -13.19 -0.78 -1.51
C MET A 157 -12.78 -1.68 -0.35
N SER A 158 -12.29 -1.11 0.76
CA SER A 158 -11.99 -1.88 1.98
C SER A 158 -13.23 -2.61 2.49
N ARG A 159 -14.37 -1.91 2.60
CA ARG A 159 -15.65 -2.54 2.99
C ARG A 159 -16.11 -3.61 1.99
N MET A 160 -15.94 -3.38 0.68
CA MET A 160 -16.24 -4.41 -0.34
C MET A 160 -15.36 -5.64 -0.19
N MET A 161 -14.09 -5.47 0.12
CA MET A 161 -13.16 -6.58 0.35
C MET A 161 -13.48 -7.35 1.63
N SER A 162 -13.84 -6.67 2.72
CA SER A 162 -14.33 -7.31 3.97
C SER A 162 -15.60 -8.12 3.69
N TYR A 163 -16.56 -7.51 3.00
CA TYR A 163 -17.79 -8.21 2.59
C TYR A 163 -17.51 -9.48 1.77
N LEU A 164 -16.57 -9.39 0.80
CA LEU A 164 -16.16 -10.58 0.02
C LEU A 164 -15.52 -11.64 0.91
N ALA A 165 -14.69 -11.27 1.87
CA ALA A 165 -14.03 -12.21 2.77
C ALA A 165 -15.07 -12.93 3.67
N GLU A 166 -16.06 -12.21 4.19
CA GLU A 166 -17.12 -12.72 5.05
C GLU A 166 -18.09 -13.65 4.31
N HIS A 167 -18.41 -13.34 3.04
CA HIS A 167 -19.40 -14.09 2.25
C HIS A 167 -18.79 -15.00 1.17
N LEU A 168 -17.48 -15.25 1.24
CA LEU A 168 -16.79 -16.01 0.20
C LEU A 168 -17.33 -17.43 0.06
N SER A 169 -17.57 -18.11 1.19
CA SER A 169 -18.13 -19.46 1.26
C SER A 169 -19.59 -19.53 0.83
N ASP A 170 -20.34 -18.43 0.92
CA ASP A 170 -21.74 -18.37 0.51
C ASP A 170 -21.91 -18.30 -1.02
N GLY A 171 -20.81 -18.31 -1.76
CA GLY A 171 -20.84 -18.24 -3.22
C GLY A 171 -21.10 -16.83 -3.76
N VAL A 172 -20.71 -15.77 -3.01
CA VAL A 172 -20.90 -14.36 -3.35
C VAL A 172 -20.59 -14.03 -4.82
N ARG A 173 -21.44 -13.21 -5.44
CA ARG A 173 -21.34 -12.76 -6.83
C ARG A 173 -21.16 -11.25 -6.91
N VAL A 174 -20.85 -10.73 -8.09
CA VAL A 174 -20.76 -9.29 -8.35
C VAL A 174 -22.08 -8.57 -8.10
N SER A 175 -23.21 -9.22 -8.44
CA SER A 175 -24.56 -8.71 -8.17
C SER A 175 -24.85 -8.53 -6.67
N ASP A 176 -24.27 -9.39 -5.82
CA ASP A 176 -24.46 -9.28 -4.37
C ASP A 176 -23.67 -8.08 -3.81
N LEU A 177 -22.45 -7.85 -4.31
CA LEU A 177 -21.72 -6.61 -4.02
C LEU A 177 -22.49 -5.36 -4.47
N ALA A 178 -22.98 -5.37 -5.71
CA ALA A 178 -23.74 -4.25 -6.25
C ALA A 178 -24.95 -3.91 -5.35
N ARG A 179 -25.69 -4.94 -4.93
CA ARG A 179 -26.83 -4.80 -4.03
C ARG A 179 -26.44 -4.32 -2.63
N ALA A 180 -25.41 -4.94 -2.02
CA ALA A 180 -24.98 -4.64 -0.65
C ALA A 180 -24.48 -3.20 -0.51
N PHE A 181 -23.87 -2.63 -1.56
CA PHE A 181 -23.30 -1.28 -1.56
C PHE A 181 -24.16 -0.24 -2.30
N ASN A 182 -25.36 -0.63 -2.77
CA ASN A 182 -26.26 0.25 -3.52
C ASN A 182 -25.61 0.85 -4.79
N TYR A 183 -24.87 0.03 -5.53
CA TYR A 183 -24.23 0.37 -6.81
C TYR A 183 -24.80 -0.48 -7.95
N SER A 184 -24.57 -0.04 -9.19
CA SER A 184 -24.75 -0.91 -10.36
C SER A 184 -23.56 -1.86 -10.50
N GLU A 185 -23.74 -3.03 -11.12
CA GLU A 185 -22.63 -3.96 -11.41
C GLU A 185 -21.54 -3.30 -12.25
N ASP A 186 -21.89 -2.47 -13.23
CA ASP A 186 -20.94 -1.70 -14.04
C ASP A 186 -20.11 -0.73 -13.20
N HIS A 187 -20.71 -0.11 -12.18
CA HIS A 187 -19.98 0.75 -11.25
C HIS A 187 -18.98 -0.06 -10.42
N VAL A 188 -19.39 -1.21 -9.89
CA VAL A 188 -18.51 -2.13 -9.16
C VAL A 188 -17.35 -2.60 -10.06
N ILE A 189 -17.63 -2.97 -11.32
CA ILE A 189 -16.58 -3.36 -12.28
C ILE A 189 -15.57 -2.23 -12.51
N ARG A 190 -16.04 -0.99 -12.70
CA ARG A 190 -15.16 0.18 -12.88
C ARG A 190 -14.31 0.44 -11.64
N LEU A 191 -14.90 0.36 -10.43
CA LEU A 191 -14.18 0.51 -9.17
C LEU A 191 -13.07 -0.52 -9.01
N PHE A 192 -13.36 -1.80 -9.23
CA PHE A 192 -12.37 -2.88 -9.11
C PHE A 192 -11.26 -2.75 -10.15
N ARG A 193 -11.58 -2.42 -11.42
CA ARG A 193 -10.57 -2.19 -12.46
C ARG A 193 -9.66 -1.01 -12.12
N ARG A 194 -10.25 0.10 -11.65
CA ARG A 194 -9.51 1.29 -11.26
C ARG A 194 -8.59 1.03 -10.06
N TRP A 195 -9.09 0.30 -9.05
CA TRP A 195 -8.42 0.16 -7.77
C TRP A 195 -7.52 -1.09 -7.66
N ARG A 196 -7.84 -2.19 -8.32
CA ARG A 196 -7.06 -3.44 -8.31
C ARG A 196 -6.50 -3.87 -9.67
N GLY A 197 -6.80 -3.16 -10.73
CA GLY A 197 -6.40 -3.54 -12.09
C GLY A 197 -7.11 -4.78 -12.65
N VAL A 198 -8.03 -5.39 -11.88
CA VAL A 198 -8.75 -6.61 -12.26
C VAL A 198 -10.26 -6.44 -12.11
N THR A 199 -11.04 -7.31 -12.72
CA THR A 199 -12.49 -7.33 -12.53
C THR A 199 -12.88 -7.90 -11.16
N PRO A 200 -14.05 -7.55 -10.58
CA PRO A 200 -14.51 -8.13 -9.32
C PRO A 200 -14.68 -9.65 -9.42
N HIS A 201 -15.14 -10.16 -10.56
CA HIS A 201 -15.23 -11.61 -10.80
C HIS A 201 -13.87 -12.30 -10.67
N ARG A 202 -12.83 -11.74 -11.29
CA ARG A 202 -11.46 -12.27 -11.17
C ARG A 202 -10.96 -12.21 -9.73
N CYS A 203 -11.23 -11.11 -9.03
CA CYS A 203 -10.87 -10.95 -7.62
C CYS A 203 -11.53 -12.01 -6.73
N ILE A 204 -12.84 -12.25 -6.90
CA ILE A 204 -13.57 -13.29 -6.17
C ILE A 204 -12.97 -14.68 -6.46
N GLN A 205 -12.68 -14.97 -7.72
CA GLN A 205 -12.08 -16.24 -8.11
C GLN A 205 -10.71 -16.47 -7.48
N ASP A 206 -9.85 -15.44 -7.47
CA ASP A 206 -8.52 -15.51 -6.83
C ASP A 206 -8.63 -15.72 -5.32
N LEU A 207 -9.59 -15.07 -4.64
CA LEU A 207 -9.87 -15.28 -3.21
C LEU A 207 -10.30 -16.70 -2.91
N ARG A 208 -11.24 -17.25 -3.70
CA ARG A 208 -11.71 -18.63 -3.56
C ARG A 208 -10.60 -19.66 -3.73
N LEU A 209 -9.77 -19.48 -4.74
CA LEU A 209 -8.63 -20.37 -5.00
C LEU A 209 -7.57 -20.28 -3.91
N ARG A 210 -7.35 -19.10 -3.34
CA ARG A 210 -6.46 -18.92 -2.19
C ARG A 210 -6.98 -19.66 -0.96
N LEU A 211 -8.25 -19.49 -0.62
CA LEU A 211 -8.88 -20.23 0.47
C LEU A 211 -8.82 -21.75 0.24
N ALA A 212 -9.11 -22.21 -0.97
CA ALA A 212 -9.03 -23.63 -1.32
C ALA A 212 -7.61 -24.20 -1.11
N ARG A 213 -6.56 -23.47 -1.51
CA ARG A 213 -5.18 -23.89 -1.28
C ARG A 213 -4.87 -24.01 0.22
N GLN A 214 -5.27 -23.01 1.01
CA GLN A 214 -5.08 -23.05 2.47
C GLN A 214 -5.77 -24.26 3.12
N LEU A 215 -7.00 -24.57 2.69
CA LEU A 215 -7.74 -25.73 3.20
C LEU A 215 -7.13 -27.06 2.74
N LEU A 216 -6.64 -27.16 1.50
CA LEU A 216 -5.94 -28.34 0.99
C LEU A 216 -4.63 -28.63 1.73
N GLU A 217 -3.94 -27.58 2.16
CA GLU A 217 -2.65 -27.65 2.86
C GLU A 217 -2.81 -27.87 4.39
N GLY A 218 -3.86 -27.31 4.96
CA GLY A 218 -4.06 -27.28 6.42
C GLY A 218 -5.08 -28.26 6.97
N THR A 219 -5.79 -29.03 6.12
CA THR A 219 -6.86 -29.93 6.58
C THR A 219 -6.93 -31.21 5.76
N ASP A 220 -7.51 -32.27 6.37
CA ASP A 220 -7.82 -33.56 5.70
C ASP A 220 -9.24 -33.61 5.11
N ARG A 221 -9.91 -32.48 4.98
CA ARG A 221 -11.26 -32.40 4.42
C ARG A 221 -11.31 -32.93 2.99
N SER A 222 -12.46 -33.49 2.59
CA SER A 222 -12.65 -33.93 1.21
C SER A 222 -12.53 -32.77 0.23
N VAL A 223 -12.06 -33.02 -0.99
CA VAL A 223 -11.97 -31.99 -2.02
C VAL A 223 -13.34 -31.39 -2.35
N GLY A 224 -14.42 -32.18 -2.24
CA GLY A 224 -15.78 -31.67 -2.39
C GLY A 224 -16.18 -30.67 -1.31
N ASP A 225 -15.86 -30.95 -0.03
CA ASP A 225 -16.11 -30.03 1.08
C ASP A 225 -15.29 -28.73 0.92
N ILE A 226 -14.03 -28.84 0.48
CA ILE A 226 -13.17 -27.69 0.23
C ILE A 226 -13.73 -26.82 -0.91
N ALA A 227 -14.23 -27.45 -1.99
CA ALA A 227 -14.89 -26.72 -3.07
C ALA A 227 -16.08 -25.90 -2.54
N ALA A 228 -16.97 -26.56 -1.76
CA ALA A 228 -18.12 -25.88 -1.16
C ALA A 228 -17.73 -24.74 -0.23
N GLN A 229 -16.78 -24.97 0.69
CA GLN A 229 -16.29 -23.95 1.63
C GLN A 229 -15.55 -22.81 0.94
N SER A 230 -14.99 -23.05 -0.23
CA SER A 230 -14.37 -22.00 -1.06
C SER A 230 -15.39 -21.27 -1.95
N GLY A 231 -16.70 -21.53 -1.77
CA GLY A 231 -17.76 -20.83 -2.46
C GLY A 231 -18.04 -21.33 -3.89
N TYR A 232 -17.62 -22.58 -4.22
CA TYR A 232 -17.99 -23.22 -5.48
C TYR A 232 -19.22 -24.11 -5.28
N GLY A 233 -20.32 -23.73 -5.93
CA GLY A 233 -21.56 -24.56 -5.93
C GLY A 233 -21.48 -25.79 -6.84
N ASP A 234 -20.51 -25.84 -7.77
CA ASP A 234 -20.26 -26.94 -8.67
C ASP A 234 -18.82 -27.47 -8.52
N PRO A 235 -18.60 -28.70 -8.07
CA PRO A 235 -17.27 -29.29 -7.97
C PRO A 235 -16.50 -29.29 -9.30
N SER A 236 -17.18 -29.50 -10.43
CA SER A 236 -16.52 -29.49 -11.74
C SER A 236 -15.98 -28.14 -12.12
N ALA A 237 -16.69 -27.05 -11.76
CA ALA A 237 -16.20 -25.68 -11.94
C ALA A 237 -14.99 -25.40 -11.05
N PHE A 238 -14.98 -25.91 -9.82
CA PHE A 238 -13.83 -25.83 -8.92
C PHE A 238 -12.60 -26.52 -9.51
N TYR A 239 -12.73 -27.77 -9.95
CA TYR A 239 -11.62 -28.53 -10.53
C TYR A 239 -11.00 -27.79 -11.74
N ARG A 240 -11.83 -27.30 -12.66
CA ARG A 240 -11.37 -26.54 -13.82
C ARG A 240 -10.61 -25.27 -13.41
N ALA A 241 -11.20 -24.48 -12.50
CA ALA A 241 -10.60 -23.24 -12.03
C ALA A 241 -9.28 -23.49 -11.28
N PHE A 242 -9.24 -24.51 -10.41
CA PHE A 242 -8.05 -24.84 -9.65
C PHE A 242 -6.92 -25.32 -10.55
N ARG A 243 -7.21 -26.25 -11.46
CA ARG A 243 -6.21 -26.77 -12.42
C ARG A 243 -5.67 -25.67 -13.34
N GLN A 244 -6.54 -24.78 -13.81
CA GLN A 244 -6.12 -23.64 -14.64
C GLN A 244 -5.17 -22.70 -13.87
N ALA A 245 -5.40 -22.49 -12.58
CA ALA A 245 -4.61 -21.55 -11.77
C ALA A 245 -3.36 -22.18 -11.15
N ALA A 246 -3.38 -23.47 -10.83
CA ALA A 246 -2.30 -24.17 -10.14
C ALA A 246 -1.49 -25.13 -11.04
N GLY A 247 -1.99 -25.45 -12.24
CA GLY A 247 -1.38 -26.44 -13.13
C GLY A 247 -1.62 -27.91 -12.72
N LEU A 248 -2.17 -28.14 -11.53
CA LEU A 248 -2.39 -29.45 -10.90
C LEU A 248 -3.84 -29.59 -10.47
N SER A 249 -4.33 -30.84 -10.33
CA SER A 249 -5.60 -31.08 -9.65
C SER A 249 -5.49 -30.82 -8.14
N PRO A 250 -6.61 -30.58 -7.43
CA PRO A 250 -6.60 -30.41 -5.98
C PRO A 250 -5.93 -31.56 -5.22
N GLU A 251 -6.17 -32.80 -5.64
CA GLU A 251 -5.58 -34.02 -5.04
C GLU A 251 -4.06 -34.09 -5.30
N GLU A 252 -3.63 -33.78 -6.50
CA GLU A 252 -2.19 -33.74 -6.86
C GLU A 252 -1.48 -32.66 -6.06
N TRP A 253 -2.10 -31.47 -5.90
CA TRP A 253 -1.61 -30.40 -5.06
C TRP A 253 -1.41 -30.84 -3.61
N ARG A 254 -2.42 -31.49 -3.00
CA ARG A 254 -2.34 -32.01 -1.62
C ARG A 254 -1.23 -33.04 -1.47
N ARG A 255 -1.12 -34.01 -2.39
CA ARG A 255 -0.08 -35.04 -2.34
C ARG A 255 1.34 -34.45 -2.42
N GLN A 256 1.54 -33.51 -3.30
CA GLN A 256 2.85 -32.87 -3.48
C GLN A 256 3.32 -32.13 -2.22
N ARG A 257 2.39 -31.46 -1.52
CA ARG A 257 2.69 -30.76 -0.25
C ARG A 257 2.96 -31.73 0.89
N ASN A 258 2.16 -32.77 1.05
CA ASN A 258 2.37 -33.78 2.10
C ASN A 258 3.70 -34.53 1.90
N SER A 259 4.12 -34.78 0.68
CA SER A 259 5.43 -35.36 0.38
C SER A 259 6.60 -34.42 0.73
N ALA A 260 6.44 -33.10 0.54
CA ALA A 260 7.44 -32.11 0.90
C ALA A 260 7.59 -31.91 2.41
N GLN A 261 6.50 -32.08 3.19
CA GLN A 261 6.54 -32.01 4.66
C GLN A 261 7.07 -33.27 5.33
N SER A 262 7.01 -34.43 4.64
CA SER A 262 7.47 -35.73 5.14
C SER A 262 8.95 -36.02 4.81
N ALA A 263 9.63 -35.14 4.10
CA ALA A 263 11.05 -35.31 3.79
C ALA A 263 11.89 -35.09 5.08
N PRO A 264 12.76 -36.06 5.48
CA PRO A 264 13.61 -35.90 6.67
C PRO A 264 14.58 -34.73 6.46
N PRO A 265 14.98 -34.01 7.54
CA PRO A 265 15.93 -32.92 7.43
C PRO A 265 17.25 -33.45 6.85
N VAL A 266 17.71 -32.77 5.80
CA VAL A 266 19.01 -33.09 5.20
C VAL A 266 20.08 -32.95 6.30
N LYS A 267 20.64 -34.06 6.75
CA LYS A 267 21.81 -34.04 7.66
C LYS A 267 22.98 -33.37 6.93
N LYS A 268 23.40 -32.22 7.44
CA LYS A 268 24.67 -31.57 7.09
C LYS A 268 25.79 -32.26 7.84
#